data_7c214950eb02d26447fe80c169c475c0
#
_entry.id   7c214950eb02d26447fe80c169c475c0
#
_cell.length_a   1.000
_cell.length_b   1.000
_cell.length_c   1.000
_cell.angle_alpha   90.00
_cell.angle_beta   90.00
_cell.angle_gamma   90.00
#
_symmetry.space_group_name_H-M   'P 1'
#
loop_
_entity.id
_entity.type
_entity.pdbx_description
1 polymer ?
#
loop_
_entity_poly.entity_id
_entity_poly.type
_entity_poly.pdbx_seq_one_letter_code
_entity_poly.pdbx_strand_id
1 'polypeptide(L)'
;MLSKAMGFRNLGLLGSFAKEGLEKAFSLGKFFCFLHVTDTYLVTFVVTSGPSMLPTIDLIPTMFFGERISTRFGKVTCGDIVIIRSPQNPRKLLAKRLVGMEDDTVTYISNPDEPDKQETIVVPKGHVWIQGDNAYKSNDSRNFGAVPYGLIQHRLFWRVWPIKGFGPFWKH
;
A
#
# COMPACT_ATOMS: atom_id res chain seq x y z
N MET A 1 -47.63 31.32 -39.34
CA MET A 1 -47.80 30.34 -38.24
C MET A 1 -46.73 29.24 -38.18
N LEU A 2 -46.00 28.94 -39.24
CA LEU A 2 -44.96 27.89 -39.28
C LEU A 2 -43.65 28.21 -38.51
N SER A 3 -43.27 29.47 -38.36
CA SER A 3 -42.04 29.88 -37.68
C SER A 3 -42.03 29.63 -36.17
N LYS A 4 -43.17 29.78 -35.49
CA LYS A 4 -43.28 29.50 -34.03
C LYS A 4 -43.20 28.00 -33.67
N ALA A 5 -43.66 27.11 -34.54
CA ALA A 5 -43.63 25.66 -34.30
C ALA A 5 -42.23 25.08 -34.41
N MET A 6 -41.36 25.68 -35.25
CA MET A 6 -39.94 25.28 -35.40
C MET A 6 -39.09 25.63 -34.18
N GLY A 7 -39.36 26.78 -33.51
CA GLY A 7 -38.65 27.19 -32.29
C GLY A 7 -38.93 26.29 -31.09
N PHE A 8 -40.18 25.83 -30.90
CA PHE A 8 -40.52 24.95 -29.79
C PHE A 8 -39.95 23.53 -29.92
N ARG A 9 -39.80 23.01 -31.14
CA ARG A 9 -39.18 21.70 -31.39
C ARG A 9 -37.68 21.72 -31.09
N ASN A 10 -36.99 22.82 -31.44
CA ASN A 10 -35.56 22.96 -31.15
C ASN A 10 -35.27 23.14 -29.65
N LEU A 11 -36.15 23.79 -28.90
CA LEU A 11 -36.03 23.94 -27.45
C LEU A 11 -36.18 22.58 -26.74
N GLY A 12 -37.12 21.73 -27.19
CA GLY A 12 -37.28 20.37 -26.65
C GLY A 12 -36.10 19.45 -26.94
N LEU A 13 -35.54 19.55 -28.15
CA LEU A 13 -34.32 18.80 -28.51
C LEU A 13 -33.12 19.25 -27.72
N LEU A 14 -32.90 20.55 -27.54
CA LEU A 14 -31.82 21.08 -26.71
C LEU A 14 -31.95 20.63 -25.25
N GLY A 15 -33.18 20.63 -24.72
CA GLY A 15 -33.45 20.14 -23.37
C GLY A 15 -33.16 18.64 -23.20
N SER A 16 -33.46 17.81 -24.20
CA SER A 16 -33.18 16.38 -24.15
C SER A 16 -31.65 16.09 -24.25
N PHE A 17 -30.95 16.81 -25.13
CA PHE A 17 -29.48 16.70 -25.20
C PHE A 17 -28.78 17.18 -23.92
N ALA A 18 -29.26 18.28 -23.33
CA ALA A 18 -28.72 18.78 -22.06
C ALA A 18 -28.97 17.78 -20.93
N LYS A 19 -30.12 17.16 -20.85
CA LYS A 19 -30.44 16.13 -19.86
C LYS A 19 -29.54 14.89 -20.04
N GLU A 20 -29.42 14.40 -21.26
CA GLU A 20 -28.56 13.24 -21.57
C GLU A 20 -27.08 13.54 -21.25
N GLY A 21 -26.60 14.73 -21.59
CA GLY A 21 -25.27 15.19 -21.25
C GLY A 21 -25.02 15.24 -19.73
N LEU A 22 -26.01 15.74 -18.98
CA LEU A 22 -25.97 15.82 -17.52
C LEU A 22 -25.95 14.42 -16.87
N GLU A 23 -26.79 13.49 -17.37
CA GLU A 23 -26.79 12.10 -16.88
C GLU A 23 -25.46 11.40 -17.12
N LYS A 24 -24.86 11.58 -18.29
CA LYS A 24 -23.51 11.06 -18.61
C LYS A 24 -22.43 11.68 -17.73
N ALA A 25 -22.47 12.99 -17.53
CA ALA A 25 -21.53 13.69 -16.65
C ALA A 25 -21.65 13.21 -15.20
N PHE A 26 -22.88 13.00 -14.72
CA PHE A 26 -23.13 12.49 -13.39
C PHE A 26 -22.64 11.03 -13.22
N SER A 27 -22.82 10.20 -14.25
CA SER A 27 -22.31 8.82 -14.27
C SER A 27 -20.77 8.77 -14.22
N LEU A 28 -20.11 9.64 -15.01
CA LEU A 28 -18.65 9.80 -14.95
C LEU A 28 -18.18 10.27 -13.58
N GLY A 29 -18.87 11.23 -12.99
CA GLY A 29 -18.59 11.70 -11.63
C GLY A 29 -18.64 10.58 -10.59
N LYS A 30 -19.68 9.75 -10.63
CA LYS A 30 -19.79 8.56 -9.75
C LYS A 30 -18.63 7.59 -9.96
N PHE A 31 -18.24 7.35 -11.21
CA PHE A 31 -17.11 6.46 -11.53
C PHE A 31 -15.79 6.98 -10.95
N PHE A 32 -15.49 8.28 -11.12
CA PHE A 32 -14.28 8.86 -10.55
C PHE A 32 -14.32 8.90 -9.02
N CYS A 33 -15.47 9.18 -8.42
CA CYS A 33 -15.63 9.06 -6.97
C CYS A 33 -15.37 7.63 -6.48
N PHE A 34 -15.91 6.63 -7.17
CA PHE A 34 -15.67 5.22 -6.84
C PHE A 34 -14.19 4.86 -6.93
N LEU A 35 -13.51 5.25 -8.02
CA LEU A 35 -12.06 5.04 -8.17
C LEU A 35 -11.28 5.71 -7.06
N HIS A 36 -11.60 6.96 -6.74
CA HIS A 36 -10.94 7.69 -5.67
C HIS A 36 -11.10 7.03 -4.30
N VAL A 37 -12.32 6.58 -3.97
CA VAL A 37 -12.59 5.85 -2.73
C VAL A 37 -11.83 4.53 -2.69
N THR A 38 -11.81 3.80 -3.80
CA THR A 38 -11.09 2.52 -3.90
C THR A 38 -9.59 2.73 -3.67
N ASP A 39 -8.96 3.68 -4.36
CA ASP A 39 -7.53 3.96 -4.22
C ASP A 39 -7.18 4.47 -2.81
N THR A 40 -8.01 5.35 -2.25
CA THR A 40 -7.72 5.97 -0.96
C THR A 40 -7.93 5.02 0.22
N TYR A 41 -8.92 4.15 0.17
CA TYR A 41 -9.38 3.39 1.34
C TYR A 41 -9.20 1.88 1.24
N LEU A 42 -9.15 1.33 0.06
CA LEU A 42 -9.13 -0.12 -0.14
C LEU A 42 -7.78 -0.61 -0.67
N VAL A 43 -7.51 -0.36 -1.93
CA VAL A 43 -6.36 -0.92 -2.67
C VAL A 43 -5.70 0.16 -3.51
N THR A 44 -4.39 0.26 -3.42
CA THR A 44 -3.60 1.20 -4.21
C THR A 44 -2.43 0.51 -4.90
N PHE A 45 -1.89 1.15 -5.94
CA PHE A 45 -0.64 0.72 -6.55
C PHE A 45 0.55 1.24 -5.76
N VAL A 46 1.46 0.35 -5.43
CA VAL A 46 2.71 0.66 -4.74
C VAL A 46 3.88 0.25 -5.61
N VAL A 47 4.80 1.16 -5.87
CA VAL A 47 6.06 0.87 -6.54
C VAL A 47 7.15 0.82 -5.51
N THR A 48 7.88 -0.29 -5.47
CA THR A 48 9.03 -0.49 -4.58
C THR A 48 10.31 -0.65 -5.40
N SER A 49 11.40 -0.13 -4.88
CA SER A 49 12.75 -0.32 -5.43
C SER A 49 13.77 -0.25 -4.31
N GLY A 50 14.88 -0.96 -4.46
CA GLY A 50 15.99 -0.91 -3.52
C GLY A 50 16.38 -2.27 -2.95
N PRO A 51 17.59 -2.35 -2.35
CA PRO A 51 18.22 -3.60 -1.97
C PRO A 51 17.70 -4.21 -0.66
N SER A 52 16.89 -3.49 0.12
CA SER A 52 16.56 -3.89 1.50
C SER A 52 15.69 -5.14 1.63
N MET A 53 14.99 -5.51 0.55
CA MET A 53 14.08 -6.67 0.52
C MET A 53 14.59 -7.79 -0.39
N LEU A 54 15.85 -7.74 -0.80
CA LEU A 54 16.46 -8.86 -1.52
C LEU A 54 16.56 -10.10 -0.62
N PRO A 55 16.37 -11.31 -1.15
CA PRO A 55 16.06 -11.64 -2.56
C PRO A 55 14.57 -11.59 -2.91
N THR A 56 13.69 -11.32 -1.95
CA THR A 56 12.22 -11.40 -2.11
C THR A 56 11.67 -10.38 -3.12
N ILE A 57 12.21 -9.16 -3.09
CA ILE A 57 11.87 -8.10 -4.05
C ILE A 57 13.16 -7.70 -4.77
N ASP A 58 13.12 -7.73 -6.10
CA ASP A 58 14.25 -7.39 -6.94
C ASP A 58 14.66 -5.90 -6.83
N LEU A 59 15.88 -5.58 -7.28
CA LEU A 59 16.39 -4.21 -7.35
C LEU A 59 15.64 -3.31 -8.32
N ILE A 60 15.03 -3.92 -9.36
CA ILE A 60 14.26 -3.19 -10.37
C ILE A 60 12.95 -2.69 -9.76
N PRO A 61 12.41 -1.56 -10.23
CA PRO A 61 11.11 -1.09 -9.81
C PRO A 61 10.04 -2.17 -9.99
N THR A 62 9.46 -2.59 -8.89
CA THR A 62 8.43 -3.64 -8.86
C THR A 62 7.12 -3.03 -8.39
N MET A 63 6.03 -3.33 -9.13
CA MET A 63 4.69 -2.85 -8.79
C MET A 63 3.90 -3.91 -8.03
N PHE A 64 3.26 -3.47 -6.97
CA PHE A 64 2.38 -4.30 -6.16
C PHE A 64 1.01 -3.63 -5.99
N PHE A 65 0.01 -4.46 -5.74
CA PHE A 65 -1.19 -4.02 -5.05
C PHE A 65 -0.92 -4.03 -3.54
N GLY A 66 -1.14 -2.86 -2.93
CA GLY A 66 -1.15 -2.70 -1.48
C GLY A 66 -2.58 -2.45 -0.99
N GLU A 67 -3.00 -3.11 0.09
CA GLU A 67 -4.30 -2.93 0.68
C GLU A 67 -4.21 -2.28 2.06
N ARG A 68 -5.25 -1.53 2.43
CA ARG A 68 -5.35 -0.82 3.71
C ARG A 68 -6.30 -1.46 4.71
N ILE A 69 -7.11 -2.41 4.25
CA ILE A 69 -8.15 -3.01 5.08
C ILE A 69 -7.54 -3.75 6.26
N SER A 70 -6.58 -4.66 5.98
CA SER A 70 -5.91 -5.42 7.05
C SER A 70 -5.15 -4.53 8.02
N THR A 71 -4.54 -3.44 7.54
CA THR A 71 -3.80 -2.51 8.42
C THR A 71 -4.74 -1.76 9.36
N ARG A 72 -5.93 -1.38 8.89
CA ARG A 72 -6.93 -0.67 9.72
C ARG A 72 -7.60 -1.55 10.76
N PHE A 73 -7.82 -2.82 10.43
CA PHE A 73 -8.52 -3.77 11.30
C PHE A 73 -7.58 -4.67 12.13
N GLY A 74 -6.28 -4.37 12.16
CA GLY A 74 -5.32 -5.15 12.93
C GLY A 74 -5.12 -6.59 12.43
N LYS A 75 -5.37 -6.85 11.15
CA LYS A 75 -5.31 -8.19 10.54
C LYS A 75 -3.98 -8.47 9.83
N VAL A 76 -3.00 -7.58 9.97
CA VAL A 76 -1.64 -7.82 9.49
C VAL A 76 -0.98 -8.81 10.43
N THR A 77 -0.25 -9.76 9.87
CA THR A 77 0.36 -10.87 10.63
C THR A 77 1.85 -10.99 10.33
N CYS A 78 2.61 -11.62 11.23
CA CYS A 78 4.02 -11.89 11.02
C CYS A 78 4.25 -12.63 9.70
N GLY A 79 5.28 -12.20 8.95
CA GLY A 79 5.60 -12.65 7.60
C GLY A 79 5.02 -11.78 6.49
N ASP A 80 4.01 -10.95 6.76
CA ASP A 80 3.48 -10.03 5.75
C ASP A 80 4.52 -8.96 5.37
N ILE A 81 4.55 -8.58 4.09
CA ILE A 81 5.35 -7.43 3.65
C ILE A 81 4.45 -6.19 3.67
N VAL A 82 4.92 -5.20 4.40
CA VAL A 82 4.19 -3.97 4.65
C VAL A 82 4.95 -2.75 4.11
N ILE A 83 4.18 -1.76 3.68
CA ILE A 83 4.69 -0.42 3.44
C ILE A 83 4.48 0.40 4.70
N ILE A 84 5.57 0.89 5.23
CA ILE A 84 5.58 1.67 6.46
C ILE A 84 6.19 3.05 6.22
N ARG A 85 5.66 4.04 6.90
CA ARG A 85 6.27 5.37 6.96
C ARG A 85 7.50 5.32 7.87
N SER A 86 8.65 5.79 7.36
CA SER A 86 9.88 5.77 8.13
C SER A 86 9.77 6.62 9.40
N PRO A 87 10.13 6.07 10.59
CA PRO A 87 10.13 6.85 11.82
C PRO A 87 11.20 7.96 11.80
N GLN A 88 12.31 7.74 11.09
CA GLN A 88 13.40 8.70 10.97
C GLN A 88 13.12 9.80 9.93
N ASN A 89 12.35 9.49 8.88
CA ASN A 89 11.99 10.45 7.84
C ASN A 89 10.56 10.21 7.37
N PRO A 90 9.58 10.96 7.86
CA PRO A 90 8.16 10.78 7.55
C PRO A 90 7.78 10.94 6.07
N ARG A 91 8.68 11.52 5.24
CA ARG A 91 8.47 11.63 3.79
C ARG A 91 8.85 10.37 3.03
N LYS A 92 9.57 9.43 3.67
CA LYS A 92 9.99 8.17 3.05
C LYS A 92 9.07 7.03 3.44
N LEU A 93 8.72 6.21 2.45
CA LEU A 93 8.05 4.93 2.64
C LEU A 93 9.09 3.81 2.51
N LEU A 94 8.97 2.81 3.36
CA LEU A 94 9.84 1.65 3.40
C LEU A 94 9.00 0.39 3.19
N ALA A 95 9.47 -0.51 2.33
CA ALA A 95 8.96 -1.86 2.25
C ALA A 95 9.75 -2.74 3.22
N LYS A 96 9.07 -3.41 4.15
CA LYS A 96 9.68 -4.27 5.17
C LYS A 96 8.80 -5.48 5.47
N ARG A 97 9.42 -6.54 5.99
CA ARG A 97 8.69 -7.70 6.51
C ARG A 97 8.32 -7.46 7.97
N LEU A 98 7.09 -7.76 8.32
CA LEU A 98 6.63 -7.79 9.70
C LEU A 98 7.15 -9.07 10.36
N VAL A 99 7.94 -8.92 11.41
CA VAL A 99 8.61 -10.04 12.10
C VAL A 99 7.98 -10.31 13.47
N GLY A 100 7.54 -9.26 14.17
CA GLY A 100 6.91 -9.39 15.48
C GLY A 100 5.79 -8.38 15.67
N MET A 101 4.73 -8.82 16.33
CA MET A 101 3.62 -8.00 16.81
C MET A 101 3.84 -7.60 18.27
N GLU A 102 2.94 -6.79 18.83
CA GLU A 102 2.96 -6.47 20.26
C GLU A 102 3.01 -7.71 21.13
N ASP A 103 3.77 -7.64 22.21
CA ASP A 103 4.03 -8.71 23.17
C ASP A 103 4.82 -9.91 22.62
N ASP A 104 5.15 -9.96 21.32
CA ASP A 104 6.03 -10.98 20.76
C ASP A 104 7.48 -10.80 21.22
N THR A 105 8.15 -11.92 21.46
CA THR A 105 9.60 -11.95 21.71
C THR A 105 10.34 -12.18 20.41
N VAL A 106 11.15 -11.20 20.00
CA VAL A 106 11.92 -11.25 18.76
C VAL A 106 13.41 -11.36 19.09
N THR A 107 14.06 -12.41 18.56
CA THR A 107 15.51 -12.56 18.59
C THR A 107 16.08 -12.16 17.23
N TYR A 108 17.06 -11.28 17.23
CA TYR A 108 17.66 -10.75 16.02
C TYR A 108 19.17 -10.58 16.15
N ILE A 109 19.86 -10.53 15.02
CA ILE A 109 21.29 -10.25 14.93
C ILE A 109 21.44 -8.75 14.71
N SER A 110 22.02 -8.07 15.70
CA SER A 110 22.19 -6.60 15.66
C SER A 110 23.20 -6.19 14.58
N ASN A 111 24.29 -6.93 14.47
CA ASN A 111 25.34 -6.71 13.47
C ASN A 111 25.50 -7.96 12.60
N PRO A 112 25.20 -7.89 11.28
CA PRO A 112 25.35 -9.04 10.38
C PRO A 112 26.80 -9.58 10.30
N ASP A 113 27.81 -8.77 10.64
CA ASP A 113 29.20 -9.16 10.65
C ASP A 113 29.61 -9.95 11.93
N GLU A 114 28.75 -9.93 12.96
CA GLU A 114 28.87 -10.63 14.21
C GLU A 114 27.69 -11.56 14.48
N PRO A 115 27.52 -12.65 13.70
CA PRO A 115 26.32 -13.49 13.75
C PRO A 115 26.08 -14.17 15.10
N ASP A 116 27.12 -14.34 15.90
CA ASP A 116 27.03 -14.94 17.24
C ASP A 116 26.41 -14.00 18.28
N LYS A 117 26.36 -12.70 17.98
CA LYS A 117 25.78 -11.69 18.86
C LYS A 117 24.29 -11.51 18.59
N GLN A 118 23.50 -12.35 19.22
CA GLN A 118 22.04 -12.26 19.17
C GLN A 118 21.51 -11.39 20.31
N GLU A 119 20.54 -10.58 19.99
CA GLU A 119 19.80 -9.76 20.95
C GLU A 119 18.33 -10.19 20.93
N THR A 120 17.70 -10.13 22.09
CA THR A 120 16.29 -10.49 22.25
C THR A 120 15.54 -9.30 22.84
N ILE A 121 14.41 -8.97 22.24
CA ILE A 121 13.54 -7.88 22.70
C ILE A 121 12.09 -8.36 22.72
N VAL A 122 11.32 -7.87 23.69
CA VAL A 122 9.86 -7.98 23.68
C VAL A 122 9.30 -6.73 23.02
N VAL A 123 8.47 -6.92 22.00
CA VAL A 123 7.86 -5.80 21.26
C VAL A 123 6.85 -5.07 22.16
N PRO A 124 7.00 -3.75 22.37
CA PRO A 124 6.08 -3.00 23.20
C PRO A 124 4.66 -2.96 22.67
N LYS A 125 3.68 -2.76 23.54
CA LYS A 125 2.27 -2.59 23.15
C LYS A 125 2.08 -1.47 22.13
N GLY A 126 1.22 -1.69 21.14
CA GLY A 126 0.96 -0.76 20.06
C GLY A 126 2.12 -0.62 19.06
N HIS A 127 3.17 -1.43 19.17
CA HIS A 127 4.34 -1.42 18.28
C HIS A 127 4.46 -2.73 17.52
N VAL A 128 5.31 -2.71 16.52
CA VAL A 128 5.66 -3.85 15.69
C VAL A 128 7.16 -3.87 15.42
N TRP A 129 7.68 -5.05 15.16
CA TRP A 129 9.05 -5.25 14.75
C TRP A 129 9.12 -5.58 13.26
N ILE A 130 9.85 -4.78 12.51
CA ILE A 130 9.99 -4.90 11.06
C ILE A 130 11.45 -5.09 10.66
N GLN A 131 11.67 -5.94 9.65
CA GLN A 131 13.00 -6.17 9.11
C GLN A 131 12.98 -6.20 7.58
N GLY A 132 14.08 -5.79 6.98
CA GLY A 132 14.33 -6.08 5.58
C GLY A 132 14.94 -7.45 5.42
N ASP A 133 14.58 -8.14 4.35
CA ASP A 133 15.08 -9.49 4.07
C ASP A 133 16.61 -9.49 3.81
N ASN A 134 17.15 -8.36 3.37
CA ASN A 134 18.59 -8.15 3.23
C ASN A 134 19.17 -7.49 4.49
N ALA A 135 19.76 -8.30 5.37
CA ALA A 135 20.33 -7.83 6.63
C ALA A 135 21.41 -6.75 6.46
N TYR A 136 22.23 -6.86 5.41
CA TYR A 136 23.36 -5.94 5.16
C TYR A 136 22.95 -4.59 4.56
N LYS A 137 21.80 -4.52 3.87
CA LYS A 137 21.37 -3.34 3.13
C LYS A 137 20.03 -2.80 3.61
N SER A 138 19.62 -3.12 4.84
CA SER A 138 18.36 -2.67 5.39
C SER A 138 18.55 -1.78 6.60
N ASN A 139 17.89 -0.61 6.57
CA ASN A 139 17.67 0.21 7.75
C ASN A 139 16.25 -0.10 8.27
N ASP A 140 16.17 -0.76 9.43
CA ASP A 140 14.93 -1.30 9.99
C ASP A 140 14.97 -1.37 11.52
N SER A 141 14.11 -2.15 12.14
CA SER A 141 14.00 -2.22 13.60
C SER A 141 15.29 -2.66 14.32
N ARG A 142 16.21 -3.31 13.64
CA ARG A 142 17.54 -3.59 14.18
C ARG A 142 18.34 -2.32 14.49
N ASN A 143 18.06 -1.23 13.75
CA ASN A 143 18.77 0.04 13.89
C ASN A 143 17.99 1.08 14.73
N PHE A 144 16.66 1.13 14.57
CA PHE A 144 15.85 2.17 15.20
C PHE A 144 14.80 1.64 16.21
N GLY A 145 14.78 0.32 16.45
CA GLY A 145 13.87 -0.31 17.41
C GLY A 145 12.49 -0.59 16.87
N ALA A 146 11.58 -1.01 17.74
CA ALA A 146 10.18 -1.25 17.41
C ALA A 146 9.49 0.04 16.97
N VAL A 147 8.59 -0.06 16.01
CA VAL A 147 7.88 1.09 15.43
C VAL A 147 6.39 1.05 15.74
N PRO A 148 5.73 2.20 15.94
CA PRO A 148 4.29 2.24 16.16
C PRO A 148 3.51 1.58 15.01
N TYR A 149 2.54 0.72 15.34
CA TYR A 149 1.68 0.04 14.37
C TYR A 149 1.01 1.03 13.40
N GLY A 150 0.62 2.21 13.87
CA GLY A 150 -0.02 3.25 13.06
C GLY A 150 0.83 3.80 11.91
N LEU A 151 2.14 3.50 11.85
CA LEU A 151 2.99 3.86 10.73
C LEU A 151 2.83 2.92 9.53
N ILE A 152 2.20 1.75 9.70
CA ILE A 152 1.89 0.83 8.61
C ILE A 152 0.83 1.46 7.71
N GLN A 153 1.14 1.61 6.43
CA GLN A 153 0.25 2.24 5.45
C GLN A 153 -0.51 1.20 4.63
N HIS A 154 0.18 0.17 4.14
CA HIS A 154 -0.37 -0.85 3.28
C HIS A 154 0.26 -2.21 3.58
N ARG A 155 -0.51 -3.28 3.35
CA ARG A 155 0.00 -4.64 3.22
C ARG A 155 0.10 -4.99 1.74
N LEU A 156 1.25 -5.46 1.28
CA LEU A 156 1.42 -5.94 -0.10
C LEU A 156 0.86 -7.36 -0.22
N PHE A 157 0.02 -7.58 -1.22
CA PHE A 157 -0.62 -8.89 -1.39
C PHE A 157 -0.54 -9.47 -2.80
N TRP A 158 -0.28 -8.64 -3.83
CA TRP A 158 -0.21 -9.09 -5.21
C TRP A 158 0.88 -8.36 -5.97
N ARG A 159 1.76 -9.10 -6.68
CA ARG A 159 2.76 -8.52 -7.58
C ARG A 159 2.14 -8.33 -8.97
N VAL A 160 2.20 -7.10 -9.45
CA VAL A 160 1.66 -6.71 -10.77
C VAL A 160 2.76 -6.69 -11.83
N TRP A 161 3.94 -6.18 -11.50
CA TRP A 161 5.08 -6.06 -12.38
C TRP A 161 6.37 -6.37 -11.62
N PRO A 162 7.38 -7.01 -12.24
CA PRO A 162 7.43 -7.54 -13.61
C PRO A 162 6.52 -8.76 -13.81
N ILE A 163 6.16 -9.03 -15.07
CA ILE A 163 5.29 -10.18 -15.45
C ILE A 163 5.89 -11.50 -14.97
N LYS A 164 7.23 -11.60 -14.99
CA LYS A 164 7.95 -12.71 -14.35
C LYS A 164 7.82 -12.61 -12.83
N GLY A 165 6.81 -13.26 -12.29
CA GLY A 165 6.46 -13.22 -10.87
C GLY A 165 5.11 -12.53 -10.59
N PHE A 166 4.33 -12.28 -11.67
CA PHE A 166 2.93 -11.84 -11.53
C PHE A 166 2.14 -12.86 -10.72
N GLY A 167 1.42 -12.39 -9.73
CA GLY A 167 0.58 -13.25 -8.91
C GLY A 167 0.52 -12.85 -7.45
N PRO A 168 -0.14 -13.69 -6.62
CA PRO A 168 -0.25 -13.46 -5.20
C PRO A 168 1.14 -13.45 -4.55
N PHE A 169 1.31 -12.49 -3.65
CA PHE A 169 2.55 -12.27 -2.95
C PHE A 169 2.37 -12.66 -1.48
N TRP A 170 2.32 -13.99 -1.27
CA TRP A 170 2.13 -14.58 0.05
C TRP A 170 3.45 -14.85 0.77
N LYS A 171 3.30 -15.21 2.04
CA LYS A 171 4.40 -15.66 2.90
C LYS A 171 5.16 -16.82 2.27
N HIS A 172 6.46 -16.70 2.16
CA HIS A 172 7.39 -17.79 1.98
C HIS A 172 8.27 -17.89 3.23
#